data_e4dbdc29309c270c933e4f7cc770c501
#
_entry.id   e4dbdc29309c270c933e4f7cc770c501
#
_cell.length_a   1.000
_cell.length_b   1.000
_cell.length_c   1.000
_cell.angle_alpha   90.00
_cell.angle_beta   90.00
_cell.angle_gamma   90.00
#
_symmetry.space_group_name_H-M   'P 1'
#
loop_
_entity.id
_entity.type
_entity.pdbx_description
1 polymer ?
#
loop_
_entity_poly.entity_id
_entity_poly.type
_entity_poly.pdbx_seq_one_letter_code
_entity_poly.pdbx_strand_id
1 'polypeptide(L)'
;MTTHNKYAGEIKATLGDKERVFKLTFERLTYLEDALGLGVMDISRKITSQTFTTNLIVEVLYQGLLGAGGKFEKNAIGKMVIENGLAQSAGIASNILSTLFLTKEELSPLVEGENQSKTTSTQSKNT
;
A
#
# COMPACT_ATOMS: atom_id res chain seq x y z
N MET A 1 10.22 5.72 -5.72
CA MET A 1 9.60 4.83 -6.67
C MET A 1 9.10 3.56 -6.02
N THR A 2 8.03 3.01 -6.51
CA THR A 2 7.40 1.84 -5.90
C THR A 2 7.48 0.65 -6.84
N THR A 3 7.87 -0.50 -6.29
CA THR A 3 8.01 -1.72 -7.08
C THR A 3 7.24 -2.85 -6.44
N HIS A 4 6.51 -3.61 -7.24
CA HIS A 4 5.78 -4.77 -6.74
C HIS A 4 6.66 -6.01 -6.82
N ASN A 5 6.67 -6.78 -5.75
CA ASN A 5 7.38 -8.04 -5.74
C ASN A 5 6.46 -9.12 -6.26
N LYS A 6 6.96 -9.96 -7.15
CA LYS A 6 6.14 -11.01 -7.76
C LYS A 6 5.65 -12.05 -6.80
N TYR A 7 6.27 -12.22 -5.66
CA TYR A 7 5.95 -13.33 -4.85
C TYR A 7 4.90 -13.12 -3.80
N ALA A 8 4.47 -12.10 -3.43
CA ALA A 8 3.59 -12.08 -2.29
C ALA A 8 2.93 -10.78 -2.00
N GLY A 9 2.77 -9.98 -2.99
CA GLY A 9 2.14 -8.70 -2.76
C GLY A 9 3.02 -7.74 -1.99
N GLU A 10 4.33 -7.94 -2.05
CA GLU A 10 5.25 -7.01 -1.41
C GLU A 10 5.43 -5.77 -2.26
N ILE A 11 5.56 -4.64 -1.60
CA ILE A 11 5.82 -3.37 -2.25
C ILE A 11 7.14 -2.84 -1.71
N LYS A 12 8.00 -2.35 -2.59
CA LYS A 12 9.20 -1.67 -2.16
C LYS A 12 9.05 -0.20 -2.49
N ALA A 13 9.33 0.64 -1.53
CA ALA A 13 9.24 2.08 -1.73
C ALA A 13 10.18 2.79 -0.77
N THR A 14 10.62 3.97 -1.15
CA THR A 14 11.49 4.77 -0.30
C THR A 14 10.65 5.52 0.71
N LEU A 15 10.93 5.31 1.98
CA LEU A 15 10.30 6.05 3.06
C LEU A 15 11.40 6.48 4.02
N GLY A 16 11.48 7.75 4.28
CA GLY A 16 12.61 8.31 4.97
C GLY A 16 13.77 8.36 3.99
N ASP A 17 14.90 7.86 4.38
CA ASP A 17 16.09 7.89 3.53
C ASP A 17 16.46 6.52 2.98
N LYS A 18 15.57 5.53 3.13
CA LYS A 18 15.88 4.16 2.70
C LYS A 18 14.74 3.52 1.99
N GLU A 19 15.07 2.57 1.14
CA GLU A 19 14.06 1.72 0.52
C GLU A 19 13.58 0.75 1.57
N ARG A 20 12.27 0.57 1.67
CA ARG A 20 11.66 -0.31 2.65
C ARG A 20 10.66 -1.22 1.99
N VAL A 21 10.40 -2.35 2.62
CA VAL A 21 9.47 -3.35 2.10
C VAL A 21 8.19 -3.30 2.91
N PHE A 22 7.07 -3.36 2.23
CA PHE A 22 5.75 -3.32 2.85
C PHE A 22 4.92 -4.49 2.36
N LYS A 23 4.12 -5.07 3.25
CA LYS A 23 3.23 -6.15 2.89
C LYS A 23 2.09 -6.20 3.89
N LEU A 24 0.84 -6.24 3.42
CA LEU A 24 -0.28 -6.41 4.31
C LEU A 24 -0.70 -7.87 4.31
N THR A 25 -0.38 -8.56 5.39
CA THR A 25 -0.85 -9.92 5.60
C THR A 25 -2.29 -9.83 6.11
N PHE A 26 -2.99 -10.96 6.14
CA PHE A 26 -4.34 -11.00 6.68
C PHE A 26 -4.38 -10.44 8.10
N GLU A 27 -3.43 -10.85 8.92
CA GLU A 27 -3.38 -10.39 10.29
C GLU A 27 -3.16 -8.88 10.38
N ARG A 28 -2.23 -8.36 9.59
CA ARG A 28 -1.95 -6.92 9.61
C ARG A 28 -3.14 -6.12 9.07
N LEU A 29 -3.84 -6.68 8.09
CA LEU A 29 -5.02 -6.02 7.56
C LEU A 29 -6.10 -5.89 8.65
N THR A 30 -6.33 -6.94 9.43
CA THR A 30 -7.34 -6.87 10.48
C THR A 30 -6.95 -5.86 11.56
N TYR A 31 -5.67 -5.78 11.90
CA TYR A 31 -5.21 -4.76 12.83
C TYR A 31 -5.40 -3.36 12.26
N LEU A 32 -5.17 -3.20 10.96
CA LEU A 32 -5.34 -1.92 10.31
C LEU A 32 -6.81 -1.47 10.39
N GLU A 33 -7.72 -2.37 10.06
CA GLU A 33 -9.13 -2.06 10.09
C GLU A 33 -9.58 -1.72 11.52
N ASP A 34 -9.10 -2.48 12.50
CA ASP A 34 -9.45 -2.23 13.88
C ASP A 34 -8.92 -0.89 14.36
N ALA A 35 -7.69 -0.57 14.02
CA ALA A 35 -7.07 0.67 14.47
C ALA A 35 -7.78 1.90 13.89
N LEU A 36 -8.30 1.79 12.68
CA LEU A 36 -8.93 2.92 12.03
C LEU A 36 -10.46 2.93 12.18
N GLY A 37 -11.03 1.81 12.59
CA GLY A 37 -12.47 1.69 12.68
C GLY A 37 -13.14 1.74 11.32
N LEU A 38 -12.46 1.31 10.28
CA LEU A 38 -12.94 1.37 8.90
C LEU A 38 -12.60 0.08 8.19
N GLY A 39 -13.45 -0.35 7.28
CA GLY A 39 -13.11 -1.48 6.41
C GLY A 39 -12.13 -1.04 5.33
N VAL A 40 -11.44 -1.99 4.74
CA VAL A 40 -10.39 -1.71 3.77
C VAL A 40 -10.91 -0.96 2.55
N MET A 41 -12.15 -1.20 2.14
CA MET A 41 -12.70 -0.47 1.00
C MET A 41 -12.86 1.00 1.32
N ASP A 42 -13.28 1.32 2.53
CA ASP A 42 -13.42 2.70 2.96
C ASP A 42 -12.05 3.37 3.11
N ILE A 43 -11.07 2.62 3.61
CA ILE A 43 -9.71 3.14 3.73
C ILE A 43 -9.19 3.51 2.33
N SER A 44 -9.36 2.61 1.36
CA SER A 44 -8.93 2.85 0.00
C SER A 44 -9.64 4.04 -0.62
N ARG A 45 -10.93 4.15 -0.37
CA ARG A 45 -11.73 5.24 -0.91
C ARG A 45 -11.29 6.59 -0.36
N LYS A 46 -10.94 6.65 0.93
CA LYS A 46 -10.47 7.89 1.53
C LYS A 46 -9.15 8.33 0.93
N ILE A 47 -8.27 7.38 0.61
CA ILE A 47 -7.01 7.72 -0.03
C ILE A 47 -7.25 8.23 -1.44
N THR A 48 -8.08 7.53 -2.21
CA THR A 48 -8.35 7.90 -3.59
C THR A 48 -9.04 9.26 -3.68
N SER A 49 -9.96 9.54 -2.76
CA SER A 49 -10.67 10.82 -2.77
C SER A 49 -9.91 11.92 -2.04
N GLN A 50 -8.76 11.60 -1.51
CA GLN A 50 -7.91 12.56 -0.78
C GLN A 50 -8.62 13.14 0.43
N THR A 51 -9.41 12.29 1.12
CA THR A 51 -10.08 12.69 2.34
C THR A 51 -9.51 11.95 3.56
N PHE A 52 -8.28 11.48 3.43
CA PHE A 52 -7.63 10.73 4.48
C PHE A 52 -7.07 11.64 5.57
N THR A 53 -6.87 11.07 6.75
CA THR A 53 -6.16 11.76 7.82
C THR A 53 -4.71 11.33 7.80
N THR A 54 -3.86 12.09 8.44
CA THR A 54 -2.45 11.71 8.59
C THR A 54 -2.35 10.36 9.29
N ASN A 55 -3.16 10.15 10.32
CA ASN A 55 -3.13 8.89 11.06
C ASN A 55 -3.47 7.69 10.18
N LEU A 56 -4.38 7.88 9.23
CA LEU A 56 -4.74 6.80 8.32
C LEU A 56 -3.51 6.38 7.49
N ILE A 57 -2.78 7.35 6.96
CA ILE A 57 -1.60 7.05 6.16
C ILE A 57 -0.52 6.38 7.03
N VAL A 58 -0.29 6.92 8.21
CA VAL A 58 0.70 6.36 9.12
C VAL A 58 0.36 4.92 9.47
N GLU A 59 -0.91 4.65 9.73
CA GLU A 59 -1.33 3.31 10.12
C GLU A 59 -1.14 2.31 8.99
N VAL A 60 -1.48 2.69 7.75
CA VAL A 60 -1.29 1.81 6.60
C VAL A 60 0.19 1.46 6.44
N LEU A 61 1.07 2.46 6.50
CA LEU A 61 2.49 2.22 6.34
C LEU A 61 3.06 1.40 7.48
N TYR A 62 2.63 1.69 8.70
CA TYR A 62 3.07 0.96 9.88
C TYR A 62 2.72 -0.53 9.78
N GLN A 63 1.46 -0.82 9.46
CA GLN A 63 1.04 -2.22 9.36
C GLN A 63 1.73 -2.91 8.18
N GLY A 64 1.96 -2.19 7.10
CA GLY A 64 2.69 -2.75 5.96
C GLY A 64 4.13 -3.11 6.31
N LEU A 65 4.80 -2.26 7.07
CA LEU A 65 6.16 -2.53 7.48
C LEU A 65 6.22 -3.74 8.42
N LEU A 66 5.29 -3.82 9.36
CA LEU A 66 5.25 -4.96 10.27
C LEU A 66 4.93 -6.25 9.52
N GLY A 67 4.06 -6.17 8.52
CA GLY A 67 3.71 -7.35 7.73
C GLY A 67 4.87 -7.90 6.92
N ALA A 68 5.82 -7.06 6.58
CA ALA A 68 7.02 -7.48 5.88
C ALA A 68 8.14 -7.91 6.85
N GLY A 69 7.84 -7.96 8.13
CA GLY A 69 8.81 -8.41 9.13
C GLY A 69 9.60 -7.29 9.80
N GLY A 70 9.30 -6.05 9.48
CA GLY A 70 10.01 -4.94 10.09
C GLY A 70 9.58 -4.71 11.52
N LYS A 71 10.43 -4.03 12.28
CA LYS A 71 10.13 -3.68 13.66
C LYS A 71 10.31 -2.18 13.79
N PHE A 72 9.21 -1.48 13.96
CA PHE A 72 9.22 -0.04 14.05
C PHE A 72 8.25 0.43 15.11
N GLU A 73 8.48 1.62 15.62
CA GLU A 73 7.51 2.27 16.48
C GLU A 73 6.66 3.19 15.63
N LYS A 74 5.39 3.25 15.92
CA LYS A 74 4.45 4.04 15.11
C LYS A 74 4.85 5.50 15.05
N ASN A 75 5.34 6.05 16.15
CA ASN A 75 5.75 7.48 16.17
C ASN A 75 6.91 7.73 15.21
N ALA A 76 7.82 6.78 15.07
CA ALA A 76 8.92 6.92 14.14
C ALA A 76 8.41 6.96 12.71
N ILE A 77 7.40 6.13 12.41
CA ILE A 77 6.80 6.11 11.08
C ILE A 77 6.10 7.44 10.83
N GLY A 78 5.41 7.97 11.82
CA GLY A 78 4.74 9.27 11.68
C GLY A 78 5.71 10.38 11.31
N LYS A 79 6.89 10.37 11.90
CA LYS A 79 7.90 11.38 11.56
C LYS A 79 8.39 11.20 10.13
N MET A 80 8.60 9.96 9.70
CA MET A 80 9.03 9.69 8.34
C MET A 80 7.98 10.13 7.32
N VAL A 81 6.70 9.94 7.64
CA VAL A 81 5.61 10.33 6.75
C VAL A 81 5.62 11.84 6.53
N ILE A 82 5.81 12.59 7.61
CA ILE A 82 5.84 14.04 7.50
C ILE A 82 7.07 14.49 6.72
N GLU A 83 8.21 13.90 6.99
CA GLU A 83 9.45 14.25 6.29
C GLU A 83 9.41 13.90 4.82
N ASN A 84 8.79 12.77 4.50
CA ASN A 84 8.69 12.29 3.13
C ASN A 84 7.65 13.06 2.34
N GLY A 85 6.74 13.70 3.01
CA GLY A 85 5.62 14.40 2.40
C GLY A 85 4.37 13.54 2.39
N LEU A 86 3.26 14.14 2.77
CA LEU A 86 2.02 13.40 2.93
C LEU A 86 1.51 12.84 1.60
N ALA A 87 1.66 13.59 0.51
CA ALA A 87 1.21 13.14 -0.79
C ALA A 87 1.99 11.92 -1.28
N GLN A 88 3.32 11.95 -1.11
CA GLN A 88 4.13 10.82 -1.49
C GLN A 88 3.85 9.61 -0.63
N SER A 89 3.69 9.81 0.66
CA SER A 89 3.37 8.72 1.59
C SER A 89 2.00 8.13 1.30
N ALA A 90 1.04 8.95 0.89
CA ALA A 90 -0.28 8.47 0.50
C ALA A 90 -0.19 7.61 -0.77
N GLY A 91 0.72 7.95 -1.68
CA GLY A 91 0.96 7.14 -2.87
C GLY A 91 1.48 5.76 -2.51
N ILE A 92 2.40 5.69 -1.54
CA ILE A 92 2.90 4.39 -1.07
C ILE A 92 1.76 3.60 -0.44
N ALA A 93 0.95 4.24 0.40
CA ALA A 93 -0.17 3.57 1.06
C ALA A 93 -1.17 3.04 0.04
N SER A 94 -1.42 3.80 -1.01
CA SER A 94 -2.32 3.38 -2.08
C SER A 94 -1.80 2.12 -2.76
N ASN A 95 -0.50 2.07 -3.03
CA ASN A 95 0.11 0.91 -3.67
C ASN A 95 0.06 -0.31 -2.77
N ILE A 96 0.26 -0.14 -1.46
CA ILE A 96 0.17 -1.24 -0.51
C ILE A 96 -1.24 -1.82 -0.54
N LEU A 97 -2.25 -0.96 -0.48
CA LEU A 97 -3.63 -1.42 -0.45
C LEU A 97 -4.04 -2.07 -1.77
N SER A 98 -3.48 -1.61 -2.88
CA SER A 98 -3.84 -2.16 -4.18
C SER A 98 -3.51 -3.64 -4.30
N THR A 99 -2.50 -4.12 -3.56
CA THR A 99 -2.13 -5.52 -3.62
C THR A 99 -3.25 -6.42 -3.10
N LEU A 100 -4.13 -5.88 -2.26
CA LEU A 100 -5.21 -6.67 -1.68
C LEU A 100 -6.32 -6.96 -2.68
N PHE A 101 -6.36 -6.21 -3.77
CA PHE A 101 -7.41 -6.36 -4.76
C PHE A 101 -6.96 -7.11 -6.00
N LEU A 102 -5.73 -7.58 -6.01
CA LEU A 102 -5.18 -8.30 -7.15
C LEU A 102 -5.08 -9.78 -6.86
N THR A 103 -5.28 -10.58 -7.88
CA THR A 103 -5.11 -12.02 -7.73
C THR A 103 -3.63 -12.34 -7.74
N LYS A 104 -3.30 -13.57 -7.40
CA LYS A 104 -1.93 -14.00 -7.40
C LYS A 104 -1.29 -13.85 -8.77
N GLU A 105 -2.03 -14.13 -9.82
CA GLU A 105 -1.54 -13.98 -11.17
C GLU A 105 -1.30 -12.54 -11.53
N GLU A 106 -2.17 -11.65 -11.06
CA GLU A 106 -2.03 -10.24 -11.34
C GLU A 106 -0.84 -9.60 -10.64
N LEU A 107 -0.40 -10.21 -9.55
CA LEU A 107 0.76 -9.71 -8.84
C LEU A 107 2.06 -10.22 -9.48
N SER A 108 1.95 -11.12 -10.44
CA SER A 108 3.12 -11.70 -11.07
C SER A 108 3.85 -10.66 -11.91
N PRO A 109 5.13 -10.74 -12.03
CA PRO A 109 5.90 -9.74 -12.76
C PRO A 109 5.69 -9.72 -14.23
N LEU A 110 5.09 -10.76 -14.78
CA LEU A 110 4.81 -10.74 -16.11
C LEU A 110 3.99 -9.66 -16.52
N VAL A 111 3.28 -9.18 -15.62
CA VAL A 111 2.42 -8.15 -15.86
C VAL A 111 3.10 -6.93 -16.26
N GLU A 112 4.28 -6.89 -16.08
CA GLU A 112 4.93 -5.74 -16.34
C GLU A 112 4.87 -5.36 -17.66
N GLY A 113 4.50 -4.94 -17.93
CA GLY A 113 4.37 -4.72 -18.94
C GLY A 113 3.52 -4.39 -19.61
N GLU A 114 3.37 -4.36 -19.50
CA GLU A 114 2.66 -4.34 -19.94
C GLU A 114 1.75 -4.06 -19.90
N ASN A 115 1.65 -3.63 -19.54
CA ASN A 115 0.78 -3.69 -19.51
C ASN A 115 0.15 -3.18 -19.23
N GLN A 116 -0.14 -2.79 -19.08
CA GLN A 116 -0.91 -2.83 -18.88
C GLN A 116 -1.65 -2.55 -19.00
N SER A 117 -1.92 -2.41 -19.02
CA SER A 117 -2.80 -2.73 -19.24
C SER A 117 -3.56 -2.71 -19.22
N LYS A 118 -3.84 -2.38 -19.44
CA LYS A 118 -4.72 -2.92 -19.43
C LYS A 118 -5.28 -2.71 -18.86
N THR A 119 -5.36 -2.41 -18.63
CA THR A 119 -6.11 -2.83 -18.26
C THR A 119 -6.61 -2.49 -17.94
N THR A 120 -6.79 -2.06 -17.94
CA THR A 120 -7.54 -2.44 -17.88
C THR A 120 -8.09 -2.36 -17.95
N SER A 121 -8.31 -2.01 -18.04
CA SER A 121 -9.02 -2.61 -18.34
C SER A 121 -9.49 -2.61 -18.41
N THR A 122 -9.60 -2.24 -18.46
CA THR A 122 -10.20 -2.87 -18.74
C THR A 122 -10.61 -2.78 -18.91
N GLN A 123 -10.82 -2.45 -19.03
CA GLN A 123 -11.30 -2.99 -19.40
C GLN A 123 -11.66 -3.05 -19.82
N SER A 124 -11.74 -2.67 -19.89
CA SER A 124 -12.10 -3.32 -20.45
C SER A 124 -12.32 -3.36 -20.94
N LYS A 125 -12.40 -3.09 -21.17
CA LYS A 125 -12.68 -3.65 -21.74
C LYS A 125 -12.91 -3.87 -22.18
N ASN A 126 -12.92 -3.61 -22.24
CA ASN A 126 -13.11 -4.28 -22.71
C ASN A 126 -13.27 -4.47 -23.01
N THR A 127 -13.18 -4.00 -23.07
CA THR A 127 -13.50 -4.58 -23.44
C THR A 127 -13.71 -4.81 -23.41
#